data_98a80817f21b08fe6bd769164999ac3f
#
_entry.id   98a80817f21b08fe6bd769164999ac3f
#
_cell.length_a   1.000
_cell.length_b   1.000
_cell.length_c   1.000
_cell.angle_alpha   90.00
_cell.angle_beta   90.00
_cell.angle_gamma   90.00
#
_symmetry.space_group_name_H-M   'P 1'
#
loop_
_entity.id
_entity.type
_entity.pdbx_description
1 polymer ?
#
loop_
_entity_poly.entity_id
_entity_poly.type
_entity_poly.pdbx_seq_one_letter_code
_entity_poly.pdbx_strand_id
1 'polypeptide(L)'
;LIWDRQIPVNIQDWLNKVDPKLIPSFRQIFHKNEVNKNINKIFKNTLIKHTETEWLIQDIAKLSRLFSNLMKVDYLRLRMEVVSTNSCRKFHIDAVKSRLICTYRGQGTQYGLSMDGNDPEQFKTTPTSSPILLRGTLWIEDKLKMILHRSPPIEGTGETRFVFVIDPIFDLENEA
;
A
#
# COMPACT_ATOMS: atom_id res chain seq x y z
N LEU A 1 4.70 -5.73 -10.88
CA LEU A 1 3.36 -5.85 -11.48
C LEU A 1 2.48 -4.71 -11.00
N ILE A 2 1.75 -4.07 -11.91
CA ILE A 2 0.72 -3.07 -11.57
C ILE A 2 -0.62 -3.65 -12.02
N TRP A 3 -1.60 -3.56 -11.13
CA TRP A 3 -3.00 -3.79 -11.49
C TRP A 3 -3.63 -2.44 -11.80
N ASP A 4 -3.52 -2.03 -13.06
CA ASP A 4 -4.16 -0.81 -13.54
C ASP A 4 -5.68 -1.00 -13.51
N ARG A 5 -6.35 -0.16 -12.72
CA ARG A 5 -7.80 -0.23 -12.50
C ARG A 5 -8.39 1.16 -12.26
N GLN A 6 -9.65 1.27 -12.57
CA GLN A 6 -10.46 2.41 -12.17
C GLN A 6 -11.40 1.99 -11.04
N ILE A 7 -11.49 2.80 -10.01
CA ILE A 7 -12.49 2.66 -8.96
C ILE A 7 -13.70 3.56 -9.26
N PRO A 8 -14.88 3.32 -8.66
CA PRO A 8 -16.04 4.17 -8.87
C PRO A 8 -15.72 5.65 -8.58
N VAL A 9 -16.21 6.56 -9.42
CA VAL A 9 -15.90 7.99 -9.34
C VAL A 9 -16.30 8.58 -7.98
N ASN A 10 -17.49 8.23 -7.48
CA ASN A 10 -17.97 8.69 -6.17
C ASN A 10 -17.04 8.25 -5.03
N ILE A 11 -16.43 7.07 -5.12
CA ILE A 11 -15.44 6.58 -4.15
C ILE A 11 -14.17 7.42 -4.21
N GLN A 12 -13.64 7.67 -5.42
CA GLN A 12 -12.44 8.49 -5.58
C GLN A 12 -12.67 9.92 -5.10
N ASP A 13 -13.84 10.49 -5.40
CA ASP A 13 -14.21 11.83 -4.96
C ASP A 13 -14.31 11.92 -3.44
N TRP A 14 -14.90 10.91 -2.80
CA TRP A 14 -14.95 10.82 -1.34
C TRP A 14 -13.55 10.69 -0.73
N LEU A 15 -12.71 9.79 -1.25
CA LEU A 15 -11.32 9.62 -0.80
C LEU A 15 -10.51 10.93 -0.89
N ASN A 16 -10.75 11.72 -1.92
CA ASN A 16 -10.07 13.01 -2.12
C ASN A 16 -10.56 14.10 -1.16
N LYS A 17 -11.81 14.02 -0.67
CA LYS A 17 -12.48 15.05 0.14
C LYS A 17 -12.51 14.73 1.65
N VAL A 18 -12.48 13.46 2.04
CA VAL A 18 -12.55 13.06 3.45
C VAL A 18 -11.41 13.72 4.25
N ASP A 19 -11.73 14.20 5.46
CA ASP A 19 -10.70 14.77 6.34
C ASP A 19 -9.65 13.70 6.64
N PRO A 20 -8.37 13.94 6.33
CA PRO A 20 -7.27 13.01 6.59
C PRO A 20 -7.20 12.53 8.04
N LYS A 21 -7.59 13.37 9.00
CA LYS A 21 -7.59 13.05 10.43
C LYS A 21 -8.63 12.00 10.83
N LEU A 22 -9.64 11.80 10.00
CA LEU A 22 -10.67 10.79 10.25
C LEU A 22 -10.28 9.41 9.71
N ILE A 23 -9.29 9.33 8.81
CA ILE A 23 -8.80 8.08 8.26
C ILE A 23 -7.94 7.38 9.32
N PRO A 24 -8.27 6.13 9.73
CA PRO A 24 -7.49 5.45 10.75
C PRO A 24 -6.09 5.09 10.23
N SER A 25 -5.08 5.28 11.07
CA SER A 25 -3.72 4.79 10.83
C SER A 25 -3.45 3.58 11.70
N PHE A 26 -2.90 2.52 11.11
CA PHE A 26 -2.53 1.31 11.85
C PHE A 26 -1.43 0.52 11.15
N ARG A 27 -0.73 -0.32 11.92
CA ARG A 27 0.19 -1.35 11.44
C ARG A 27 0.00 -2.59 12.32
N GLN A 28 -0.65 -3.63 11.77
CA GLN A 28 -1.02 -4.83 12.53
C GLN A 28 -0.92 -6.08 11.64
N ILE A 29 -0.73 -7.22 12.28
CA ILE A 29 -0.74 -8.53 11.62
C ILE A 29 -2.13 -9.13 11.79
N PHE A 30 -2.69 -9.64 10.68
CA PHE A 30 -3.98 -10.29 10.64
C PHE A 30 -3.89 -11.63 9.91
N HIS A 31 -4.63 -12.60 10.39
CA HIS A 31 -4.93 -13.79 9.60
C HIS A 31 -5.84 -13.41 8.42
N LYS A 32 -5.57 -13.95 7.22
CA LYS A 32 -6.25 -13.61 5.97
C LYS A 32 -7.77 -13.64 6.02
N ASN A 33 -8.33 -14.59 6.79
CA ASN A 33 -9.79 -14.76 6.93
C ASN A 33 -10.42 -13.74 7.89
N GLU A 34 -9.62 -13.03 8.68
CA GLU A 34 -10.10 -12.06 9.67
C GLU A 34 -9.93 -10.61 9.22
N VAL A 35 -9.28 -10.36 8.09
CA VAL A 35 -8.98 -9.00 7.60
C VAL A 35 -10.26 -8.16 7.54
N ASN A 36 -11.31 -8.63 6.88
CA ASN A 36 -12.56 -7.87 6.75
C ASN A 36 -13.15 -7.51 8.11
N LYS A 37 -13.24 -8.47 9.03
CA LYS A 37 -13.78 -8.27 10.38
C LYS A 37 -12.96 -7.23 11.15
N ASN A 38 -11.64 -7.33 11.11
CA ASN A 38 -10.75 -6.46 11.87
C ASN A 38 -10.72 -5.04 11.29
N ILE A 39 -10.67 -4.88 9.98
CA ILE A 39 -10.74 -3.57 9.33
C ILE A 39 -12.09 -2.89 9.62
N ASN A 40 -13.21 -3.62 9.55
CA ASN A 40 -14.49 -3.09 9.98
C ASN A 40 -14.47 -2.58 11.44
N LYS A 41 -13.83 -3.32 12.35
CA LYS A 41 -13.71 -2.90 13.75
C LYS A 41 -12.90 -1.62 13.88
N ILE A 42 -11.80 -1.49 13.14
CA ILE A 42 -10.96 -0.28 13.13
C ILE A 42 -11.78 0.93 12.65
N PHE A 43 -12.49 0.79 11.52
CA PHE A 43 -13.29 1.88 10.97
C PHE A 43 -14.53 2.25 11.84
N LYS A 44 -15.13 1.28 12.54
CA LYS A 44 -16.25 1.56 13.48
C LYS A 44 -15.87 2.50 14.61
N ASN A 45 -14.60 2.55 14.97
CA ASN A 45 -14.07 3.44 16.01
C ASN A 45 -13.76 4.85 15.47
N THR A 46 -13.95 5.09 14.19
CA THR A 46 -13.80 6.43 13.59
C THR A 46 -15.14 7.13 13.46
N LEU A 47 -15.10 8.44 13.26
CA LEU A 47 -16.31 9.26 13.02
C LEU A 47 -16.83 9.15 11.58
N ILE A 48 -16.15 8.36 10.73
CA ILE A 48 -16.56 8.20 9.32
C ILE A 48 -17.70 7.18 9.23
N LYS A 49 -18.87 7.66 8.86
CA LYS A 49 -20.06 6.82 8.59
C LYS A 49 -20.55 7.09 7.18
N HIS A 50 -19.85 6.54 6.19
CA HIS A 50 -20.19 6.68 4.77
C HIS A 50 -20.30 5.31 4.10
N THR A 51 -21.15 5.18 3.09
CA THR A 51 -21.24 3.98 2.25
C THR A 51 -19.93 3.69 1.51
N GLU A 52 -19.17 4.74 1.19
CA GLU A 52 -17.85 4.66 0.56
C GLU A 52 -16.82 3.96 1.48
N THR A 53 -16.99 4.07 2.80
CA THR A 53 -16.15 3.35 3.78
C THR A 53 -16.31 1.84 3.65
N GLU A 54 -17.54 1.36 3.43
CA GLU A 54 -17.79 -0.07 3.22
C GLU A 54 -17.10 -0.58 1.97
N TRP A 55 -17.15 0.20 0.90
CA TRP A 55 -16.42 -0.13 -0.33
C TRP A 55 -14.92 -0.23 -0.07
N LEU A 56 -14.33 0.73 0.63
CA LEU A 56 -12.90 0.74 0.96
C LEU A 56 -12.51 -0.50 1.79
N ILE A 57 -13.30 -0.85 2.79
CA ILE A 57 -13.09 -2.04 3.63
C ILE A 57 -13.12 -3.32 2.77
N GLN A 58 -14.08 -3.43 1.86
CA GLN A 58 -14.20 -4.58 0.97
C GLN A 58 -13.01 -4.64 -0.02
N ASP A 59 -12.57 -3.51 -0.54
CA ASP A 59 -11.42 -3.45 -1.43
C ASP A 59 -10.12 -3.85 -0.72
N ILE A 60 -9.88 -3.35 0.50
CA ILE A 60 -8.76 -3.76 1.36
C ILE A 60 -8.79 -5.29 1.59
N ALA A 61 -9.95 -5.84 1.94
CA ALA A 61 -10.11 -7.28 2.17
C ALA A 61 -9.85 -8.09 0.88
N LYS A 62 -10.31 -7.59 -0.28
CA LYS A 62 -10.07 -8.20 -1.59
C LYS A 62 -8.59 -8.21 -1.94
N LEU A 63 -7.89 -7.08 -1.83
CA LEU A 63 -6.46 -6.98 -2.09
C LEU A 63 -5.66 -7.89 -1.16
N SER A 64 -6.01 -7.93 0.12
CA SER A 64 -5.38 -8.79 1.12
C SER A 64 -5.53 -10.27 0.75
N ARG A 65 -6.72 -10.71 0.36
CA ARG A 65 -6.98 -12.08 -0.06
C ARG A 65 -6.20 -12.46 -1.31
N LEU A 66 -6.21 -11.59 -2.33
CA LEU A 66 -5.46 -11.82 -3.56
C LEU A 66 -3.96 -11.94 -3.30
N PHE A 67 -3.42 -11.04 -2.46
CA PHE A 67 -2.00 -11.05 -2.11
C PHE A 67 -1.62 -12.27 -1.26
N SER A 68 -2.44 -12.64 -0.27
CA SER A 68 -2.25 -13.86 0.54
C SER A 68 -2.20 -15.12 -0.33
N ASN A 69 -3.12 -15.24 -1.29
CA ASN A 69 -3.16 -16.37 -2.21
C ASN A 69 -1.92 -16.41 -3.12
N LEU A 70 -1.51 -15.24 -3.64
CA LEU A 70 -0.32 -15.12 -4.49
C LEU A 70 0.96 -15.51 -3.73
N MET A 71 1.10 -15.03 -2.50
CA MET A 71 2.28 -15.28 -1.65
C MET A 71 2.21 -16.62 -0.91
N LYS A 72 1.05 -17.31 -0.93
CA LYS A 72 0.78 -18.57 -0.22
C LYS A 72 1.04 -18.46 1.28
N VAL A 73 0.54 -17.40 1.91
CA VAL A 73 0.66 -17.14 3.35
C VAL A 73 -0.72 -17.00 3.99
N ASP A 74 -0.80 -17.33 5.27
CA ASP A 74 -2.03 -17.18 6.07
C ASP A 74 -2.07 -15.85 6.82
N TYR A 75 -0.93 -15.26 7.11
CA TYR A 75 -0.81 -14.01 7.85
C TYR A 75 -0.24 -12.89 6.99
N LEU A 76 -0.77 -11.69 7.20
CA LEU A 76 -0.40 -10.48 6.49
C LEU A 76 -0.16 -9.36 7.49
N ARG A 77 0.92 -8.59 7.33
CA ARG A 77 1.06 -7.29 7.99
C ARG A 77 0.41 -6.24 7.11
N LEU A 78 -0.67 -5.64 7.62
CA LEU A 78 -1.36 -4.54 6.97
C LEU A 78 -0.93 -3.23 7.64
N ARG A 79 -0.64 -2.24 6.83
CA ARG A 79 -0.37 -0.87 7.25
C ARG A 79 -1.23 0.09 6.46
N MET A 80 -1.85 1.02 7.15
CA MET A 80 -2.63 2.09 6.57
C MET A 80 -2.17 3.41 7.18
N GLU A 81 -1.85 4.37 6.35
CA GLU A 81 -1.29 5.66 6.78
C GLU A 81 -1.78 6.80 5.90
N VAL A 82 -1.99 7.95 6.53
CA VAL A 82 -2.07 9.23 5.84
C VAL A 82 -0.75 9.96 5.99
N VAL A 83 -0.12 10.26 4.87
CA VAL A 83 1.22 10.85 4.81
C VAL A 83 1.14 12.26 4.20
N SER A 84 1.75 13.24 4.87
CA SER A 84 1.90 14.63 4.40
C SER A 84 3.37 15.10 4.35
N THR A 85 4.30 14.18 4.61
CA THR A 85 5.73 14.44 4.69
C THR A 85 6.51 13.68 3.63
N ASN A 86 7.82 13.91 3.56
CA ASN A 86 8.74 13.23 2.63
C ASN A 86 9.24 11.87 3.15
N SER A 87 8.40 11.06 3.80
CA SER A 87 8.76 9.71 4.20
C SER A 87 9.16 8.88 2.97
N CYS A 88 10.24 8.08 3.06
CA CYS A 88 10.68 7.16 2.00
C CYS A 88 10.90 7.83 0.64
N ARG A 89 11.42 9.07 0.61
CA ARG A 89 11.64 9.85 -0.63
C ARG A 89 12.80 9.39 -1.50
N LYS A 90 13.70 8.54 -0.96
CA LYS A 90 14.82 7.99 -1.72
C LYS A 90 14.38 6.70 -2.41
N PHE A 91 14.88 6.45 -3.62
CA PHE A 91 14.67 5.16 -4.27
C PHE A 91 15.33 4.04 -3.47
N HIS A 92 14.59 2.94 -3.25
CA HIS A 92 15.04 1.80 -2.47
C HIS A 92 14.31 0.52 -2.86
N ILE A 93 14.75 -0.58 -2.30
CA ILE A 93 14.04 -1.86 -2.26
C ILE A 93 13.77 -2.19 -0.80
N ASP A 94 12.58 -2.68 -0.51
CA ASP A 94 12.21 -3.11 0.84
C ASP A 94 12.88 -4.43 1.23
N ALA A 95 13.21 -4.57 2.52
CA ALA A 95 13.76 -5.82 3.09
C ALA A 95 12.64 -6.82 3.43
N VAL A 96 11.84 -7.18 2.42
CA VAL A 96 10.76 -8.18 2.47
C VAL A 96 10.86 -9.10 1.26
N LYS A 97 10.12 -10.21 1.21
CA LYS A 97 10.01 -10.99 -0.04
C LYS A 97 9.27 -10.20 -1.11
N SER A 98 8.11 -9.68 -0.76
CA SER A 98 7.28 -8.89 -1.68
C SER A 98 6.41 -7.93 -0.88
N ARG A 99 6.01 -6.82 -1.51
CA ARG A 99 5.13 -5.81 -0.93
C ARG A 99 4.09 -5.39 -1.93
N LEU A 100 2.83 -5.30 -1.48
CA LEU A 100 1.79 -4.65 -2.25
C LEU A 100 1.53 -3.26 -1.66
N ILE A 101 1.51 -2.24 -2.54
CA ILE A 101 1.20 -0.86 -2.15
C ILE A 101 0.02 -0.37 -3.01
N CYS A 102 -0.99 0.20 -2.38
CA CYS A 102 -2.08 0.90 -3.03
C CYS A 102 -2.21 2.32 -2.45
N THR A 103 -2.06 3.33 -3.30
CA THR A 103 -2.29 4.73 -2.90
C THR A 103 -3.71 5.11 -3.26
N TYR A 104 -4.59 5.22 -2.29
CA TYR A 104 -6.00 5.55 -2.51
C TYR A 104 -6.27 7.05 -2.71
N ARG A 105 -5.38 7.92 -2.23
CA ARG A 105 -5.46 9.38 -2.37
C ARG A 105 -4.08 9.95 -2.64
N GLY A 106 -4.01 10.98 -3.46
CA GLY A 106 -2.76 11.67 -3.82
C GLY A 106 -1.92 10.91 -4.83
N GLN A 107 -0.69 11.34 -5.03
CA GLN A 107 0.24 10.74 -5.98
C GLN A 107 0.61 9.32 -5.59
N GLY A 108 0.60 8.41 -6.57
CA GLY A 108 0.98 7.01 -6.38
C GLY A 108 2.48 6.82 -6.13
N THR A 109 2.86 5.59 -5.86
CA THR A 109 4.27 5.20 -5.68
C THR A 109 5.05 5.41 -6.97
N GLN A 110 6.21 6.03 -6.89
CA GLN A 110 7.15 6.17 -8.01
C GLN A 110 8.06 4.94 -8.06
N TYR A 111 8.33 4.44 -9.27
CA TYR A 111 9.16 3.25 -9.48
C TYR A 111 9.94 3.37 -10.80
N GLY A 112 11.13 2.78 -10.83
CA GLY A 112 11.98 2.77 -12.01
C GLY A 112 12.95 1.59 -11.99
N LEU A 113 13.49 1.27 -13.16
CA LEU A 113 14.50 0.22 -13.32
C LEU A 113 15.87 0.78 -12.98
N SER A 114 16.58 0.14 -12.06
CA SER A 114 18.00 0.34 -11.80
C SER A 114 18.81 -0.79 -12.42
N MET A 115 19.89 -0.44 -13.12
CA MET A 115 20.79 -1.41 -13.76
C MET A 115 22.05 -1.68 -12.93
N ASP A 116 22.37 -0.80 -11.99
CA ASP A 116 23.64 -0.78 -11.26
C ASP A 116 23.47 -0.49 -9.75
N GLY A 117 22.23 -0.45 -9.27
CA GLY A 117 21.90 -0.13 -7.88
C GLY A 117 21.79 1.36 -7.58
N ASN A 118 22.06 2.23 -8.55
CA ASN A 118 21.84 3.67 -8.45
C ASN A 118 20.37 4.03 -8.68
N ASP A 119 20.01 5.30 -8.41
CA ASP A 119 18.67 5.80 -8.69
C ASP A 119 18.33 5.62 -10.18
N PRO A 120 17.10 5.23 -10.51
CA PRO A 120 16.71 5.05 -11.91
C PRO A 120 16.75 6.37 -12.67
N GLU A 121 17.35 6.37 -13.87
CA GLU A 121 17.35 7.54 -14.75
C GLU A 121 15.94 7.97 -15.17
N GLN A 122 15.03 7.01 -15.30
CA GLN A 122 13.64 7.23 -15.63
C GLN A 122 12.74 6.49 -14.64
N PHE A 123 11.70 7.16 -14.20
CA PHE A 123 10.71 6.55 -13.31
C PHE A 123 9.29 6.87 -13.78
N LYS A 124 8.37 6.01 -13.36
CA LYS A 124 6.92 6.15 -13.56
C LYS A 124 6.24 6.29 -12.21
N THR A 125 5.03 6.84 -12.22
CA THR A 125 4.16 6.91 -11.04
C THR A 125 2.98 5.98 -11.25
N THR A 126 2.64 5.16 -10.23
CA THR A 126 1.44 4.33 -10.29
C THR A 126 0.20 5.20 -10.32
N PRO A 127 -0.83 4.86 -11.11
CA PRO A 127 -2.11 5.56 -11.03
C PRO A 127 -2.70 5.44 -9.61
N THR A 128 -3.37 6.50 -9.16
CA THR A 128 -4.10 6.48 -7.88
C THR A 128 -5.10 5.34 -7.87
N SER A 129 -5.22 4.65 -6.74
CA SER A 129 -6.04 3.47 -6.51
C SER A 129 -5.63 2.21 -7.28
N SER A 130 -4.55 2.25 -8.05
CA SER A 130 -3.96 1.07 -8.72
C SER A 130 -2.89 0.45 -7.82
N PRO A 131 -3.06 -0.82 -7.38
CA PRO A 131 -2.04 -1.50 -6.59
C PRO A 131 -0.79 -1.82 -7.41
N ILE A 132 0.38 -1.62 -6.80
CA ILE A 132 1.66 -2.09 -7.31
C ILE A 132 2.20 -3.23 -6.43
N LEU A 133 2.62 -4.31 -7.06
CA LEU A 133 3.33 -5.42 -6.43
C LEU A 133 4.82 -5.29 -6.72
N LEU A 134 5.60 -5.17 -5.68
CA LEU A 134 7.05 -5.00 -5.70
C LEU A 134 7.72 -6.24 -5.12
N ARG A 135 8.83 -6.68 -5.73
CA ARG A 135 9.74 -7.67 -5.14
C ARG A 135 10.66 -6.94 -4.17
N GLY A 136 10.94 -7.55 -3.03
CA GLY A 136 11.90 -7.06 -2.06
C GLY A 136 13.24 -7.78 -2.13
N THR A 137 14.18 -7.40 -1.27
CA THR A 137 15.55 -7.96 -1.24
C THR A 137 15.58 -9.44 -0.81
N LEU A 138 14.52 -9.94 -0.15
CA LEU A 138 14.41 -11.34 0.26
C LEU A 138 13.79 -12.24 -0.82
N TRP A 139 13.49 -11.71 -1.99
CA TRP A 139 13.12 -12.51 -3.15
C TRP A 139 14.40 -13.06 -3.79
N ILE A 140 14.55 -14.38 -3.76
CA ILE A 140 15.76 -15.06 -4.23
C ILE A 140 15.69 -15.18 -5.76
N GLU A 141 16.20 -14.20 -6.47
CA GLU A 141 16.47 -14.25 -7.91
C GLU A 141 17.44 -13.14 -8.32
N ASP A 142 17.91 -13.21 -9.58
CA ASP A 142 18.93 -12.39 -10.22
C ASP A 142 18.92 -10.89 -9.81
N LYS A 143 20.03 -10.43 -9.23
CA LYS A 143 20.17 -9.06 -8.69
C LYS A 143 20.53 -8.01 -9.74
N LEU A 144 20.64 -8.38 -11.02
CA LEU A 144 21.17 -7.50 -12.06
C LEU A 144 20.18 -6.44 -12.56
N LYS A 145 18.87 -6.65 -12.37
CA LYS A 145 17.84 -5.68 -12.78
C LYS A 145 16.84 -5.50 -11.66
N MET A 146 16.92 -4.39 -10.95
CA MET A 146 16.09 -4.14 -9.77
C MET A 146 15.11 -3.01 -10.04
N ILE A 147 13.86 -3.23 -9.68
CA ILE A 147 12.87 -2.14 -9.62
C ILE A 147 13.00 -1.45 -8.26
N LEU A 148 13.54 -0.24 -8.29
CA LEU A 148 13.53 0.63 -7.14
C LEU A 148 12.23 1.41 -7.09
N HIS A 149 11.79 1.75 -5.89
CA HIS A 149 10.59 2.55 -5.68
C HIS A 149 10.78 3.58 -4.57
N ARG A 150 9.92 4.60 -4.57
CA ARG A 150 9.89 5.62 -3.52
C ARG A 150 8.49 6.22 -3.34
N SER A 151 8.27 6.87 -2.22
CA SER A 151 7.18 7.83 -2.09
C SER A 151 7.54 9.12 -2.84
N PRO A 152 6.60 9.75 -3.56
CA PRO A 152 6.83 11.06 -4.14
C PRO A 152 7.10 12.09 -3.02
N PRO A 153 7.99 13.08 -3.23
CA PRO A 153 8.20 14.17 -2.29
C PRO A 153 6.99 15.12 -2.33
N ILE A 154 6.27 15.21 -1.23
CA ILE A 154 5.04 16.03 -1.11
C ILE A 154 5.08 17.06 0.00
N GLU A 155 6.14 17.07 0.84
CA GLU A 155 6.27 18.01 1.93
C GLU A 155 6.26 19.46 1.44
N GLY A 156 5.45 20.32 2.08
CA GLY A 156 5.29 21.71 1.68
C GLY A 156 4.34 21.95 0.49
N THR A 157 3.80 20.91 -0.15
CA THR A 157 2.86 21.06 -1.28
C THR A 157 1.40 21.20 -0.85
N GLY A 158 1.08 20.91 0.42
CA GLY A 158 -0.30 20.78 0.91
C GLY A 158 -0.98 19.45 0.53
N GLU A 159 -0.29 18.58 -0.21
CA GLU A 159 -0.81 17.26 -0.58
C GLU A 159 -0.80 16.30 0.61
N THR A 160 -1.81 15.44 0.67
CA THR A 160 -1.85 14.28 1.55
C THR A 160 -2.01 13.02 0.73
N ARG A 161 -1.27 11.97 1.10
CA ARG A 161 -1.40 10.65 0.51
C ARG A 161 -2.06 9.71 1.50
N PHE A 162 -3.02 8.92 1.04
CA PHE A 162 -3.58 7.81 1.79
C PHE A 162 -3.05 6.51 1.20
N VAL A 163 -2.18 5.83 1.95
CA VAL A 163 -1.41 4.68 1.49
C VAL A 163 -1.78 3.45 2.29
N PHE A 164 -2.07 2.38 1.58
CA PHE A 164 -2.29 1.05 2.11
C PHE A 164 -1.17 0.11 1.65
N VAL A 165 -0.57 -0.61 2.59
CA VAL A 165 0.57 -1.50 2.35
C VAL A 165 0.29 -2.88 2.93
N ILE A 166 0.66 -3.92 2.20
CA ILE A 166 0.57 -5.32 2.62
C ILE A 166 1.94 -5.99 2.48
N ASP A 167 2.42 -6.58 3.58
CA ASP A 167 3.58 -7.46 3.60
C ASP A 167 3.15 -8.89 3.95
N PRO A 168 3.70 -9.93 3.31
CA PRO A 168 3.44 -11.31 3.65
C PRO A 168 4.22 -11.70 4.91
N ILE A 169 3.61 -12.45 5.81
CA ILE A 169 4.24 -13.02 7.00
C ILE A 169 4.42 -14.51 6.79
N PHE A 170 5.65 -14.97 6.69
CA PHE A 170 6.00 -16.38 6.51
C PHE A 170 6.27 -17.10 7.82
N ASP A 171 6.72 -16.38 8.84
CA ASP A 171 7.00 -16.89 10.17
C ASP A 171 6.47 -15.89 11.21
N LEU A 172 5.37 -16.27 11.87
CA LEU A 172 4.69 -15.42 12.83
C LEU A 172 5.50 -15.20 14.11
N GLU A 173 6.31 -16.19 14.52
CA GLU A 173 7.08 -16.13 15.76
C GLU A 173 8.23 -15.11 15.68
N ASN A 174 8.80 -14.93 14.49
CA ASN A 174 9.89 -13.98 14.24
C ASN A 174 9.42 -12.56 13.88
N GLU A 175 8.09 -12.32 13.82
CA GLU A 175 7.52 -11.04 13.39
C GLU A 175 6.74 -10.30 14.50
N ALA A 176 6.69 -10.87 15.70
CA ALA A 176 6.01 -10.31 16.88
C ALA A 176 6.79 -9.19 17.57
#